data_a9e40b47d29bd22d6edf39348a2b89d8
#
_entry.id   a9e40b47d29bd22d6edf39348a2b89d8
#
_cell.length_a   1.000
_cell.length_b   1.000
_cell.length_c   1.000
_cell.angle_alpha   90.00
_cell.angle_beta   90.00
_cell.angle_gamma   90.00
#
_symmetry.space_group_name_H-M   'P 1'
#
loop_
_entity.id
_entity.type
_entity.pdbx_description
1 polymer ?
#
loop_
_entity_poly.entity_id
_entity_poly.type
_entity_poly.pdbx_seq_one_letter_code
_entity_poly.pdbx_strand_id
1 'polypeptide(L)'
;MKKFCVALASLAFFIGCASHNATNQAEGEAMKTLSLEGQNLKIEKIVIGGKSFNPENMEENPNISFDKDKFYGFAGCNRFFGNYKKKDMNMQIDGAASTQMLCHPQSVMEFESDFLMNFKGDFKIVNEGSKIILEGDLAKIYLK
;
A
#
# COMPACT_ATOMS: atom_id res chain seq x y z
N MET A 1 4.54 -91.45 9.23
CA MET A 1 3.64 -91.93 8.21
C MET A 1 2.45 -90.96 8.05
N LYS A 2 2.23 -90.45 6.87
CA LYS A 2 1.12 -89.64 6.42
C LYS A 2 0.79 -88.34 7.18
N LYS A 3 1.19 -87.29 6.84
CA LYS A 3 1.10 -86.20 5.91
C LYS A 3 -0.24 -85.85 5.37
N PHE A 4 -0.74 -84.73 5.76
CA PHE A 4 -1.66 -83.99 4.92
C PHE A 4 -1.37 -82.50 5.04
N CYS A 5 -0.97 -81.92 3.96
CA CYS A 5 -0.90 -80.49 3.76
C CYS A 5 -2.30 -79.97 3.50
N VAL A 6 -2.71 -79.01 4.21
CA VAL A 6 -3.85 -78.17 3.84
C VAL A 6 -3.33 -76.75 3.65
N ALA A 7 -3.34 -76.33 2.40
CA ALA A 7 -3.05 -74.97 2.00
C ALA A 7 -4.26 -74.07 2.32
N LEU A 8 -4.10 -73.16 3.23
CA LEU A 8 -5.07 -72.08 3.47
C LEU A 8 -4.56 -70.82 2.80
N ALA A 9 -5.27 -70.45 1.79
CA ALA A 9 -5.09 -69.17 1.07
C ALA A 9 -5.55 -68.02 1.99
N SER A 10 -4.63 -67.27 2.49
CA SER A 10 -4.90 -66.04 3.24
C SER A 10 -5.13 -64.88 2.26
N LEU A 11 -6.38 -64.47 2.17
CA LEU A 11 -6.78 -63.25 1.51
C LEU A 11 -6.31 -62.07 2.36
N ALA A 12 -5.26 -61.41 1.93
CA ALA A 12 -4.78 -60.17 2.51
C ALA A 12 -5.72 -59.01 2.09
N PHE A 13 -6.60 -58.60 3.02
CA PHE A 13 -7.30 -57.34 2.91
C PHE A 13 -6.32 -56.19 3.11
N PHE A 14 -5.96 -55.53 2.06
CA PHE A 14 -5.27 -54.25 2.17
C PHE A 14 -6.32 -53.18 2.54
N ILE A 15 -6.45 -52.92 3.82
CA ILE A 15 -7.11 -51.70 4.27
C ILE A 15 -6.16 -50.54 4.01
N GLY A 16 -6.38 -49.88 2.90
CA GLY A 16 -5.73 -48.62 2.60
C GLY A 16 -6.18 -47.57 3.58
N CYS A 17 -5.35 -47.27 4.57
CA CYS A 17 -5.47 -46.04 5.32
C CYS A 17 -5.17 -44.88 4.34
N ALA A 18 -6.23 -44.32 3.79
CA ALA A 18 -6.13 -43.00 3.17
C ALA A 18 -5.82 -41.99 4.28
N SER A 19 -4.54 -41.73 4.48
CA SER A 19 -4.09 -40.56 5.24
C SER A 19 -4.58 -39.34 4.48
N HIS A 20 -5.71 -38.81 4.90
CA HIS A 20 -6.09 -37.46 4.55
C HIS A 20 -5.11 -36.54 5.29
N ASN A 21 -3.99 -36.25 4.67
CA ASN A 21 -3.26 -35.04 4.96
C ASN A 21 -4.21 -33.89 4.61
N ALA A 22 -4.97 -33.49 5.61
CA ALA A 22 -5.52 -32.15 5.62
C ALA A 22 -4.33 -31.20 5.71
N THR A 23 -3.76 -30.93 4.55
CA THR A 23 -2.91 -29.75 4.38
C THR A 23 -3.84 -28.58 4.63
N ASN A 24 -3.84 -28.08 5.85
CA ASN A 24 -4.28 -26.74 6.14
C ASN A 24 -3.34 -25.82 5.34
N GLN A 25 -3.66 -25.65 4.07
CA GLN A 25 -3.32 -24.44 3.35
C GLN A 25 -4.15 -23.34 4.03
N ALA A 26 -3.64 -22.83 5.13
CA ALA A 26 -3.84 -21.45 5.43
C ALA A 26 -3.21 -20.74 4.23
N GLU A 27 -4.01 -20.52 3.20
CA GLU A 27 -3.78 -19.47 2.23
C GLU A 27 -3.75 -18.20 3.05
N GLY A 28 -2.55 -17.87 3.57
CA GLY A 28 -2.22 -16.52 3.87
C GLY A 28 -2.43 -15.82 2.54
N GLU A 29 -3.54 -15.08 2.41
CA GLU A 29 -3.64 -14.04 1.42
C GLU A 29 -2.37 -13.24 1.60
N ALA A 30 -1.43 -13.44 0.69
CA ALA A 30 -0.26 -12.60 0.58
C ALA A 30 -0.85 -11.22 0.39
N MET A 31 -0.90 -10.46 1.48
CA MET A 31 -1.38 -9.08 1.49
C MET A 31 -0.58 -8.40 0.40
N LYS A 32 -1.23 -8.17 -0.74
CA LYS A 32 -0.59 -7.59 -1.92
C LYS A 32 -0.07 -6.24 -1.46
N THR A 33 1.18 -6.21 -1.07
CA THR A 33 1.85 -4.99 -0.64
C THR A 33 1.80 -4.07 -1.83
N LEU A 34 0.96 -3.05 -1.76
CA LEU A 34 0.88 -2.03 -2.78
C LEU A 34 2.26 -1.40 -2.88
N SER A 35 2.89 -1.56 -4.04
CA SER A 35 4.13 -0.85 -4.31
C SER A 35 3.82 0.63 -4.50
N LEU A 36 4.54 1.50 -3.83
CA LEU A 36 4.49 2.93 -4.11
C LEU A 36 5.07 3.26 -5.49
N GLU A 37 6.10 2.50 -5.88
CA GLU A 37 6.83 2.78 -7.10
C GLU A 37 6.07 2.35 -8.35
N GLY A 38 6.13 3.20 -9.38
CA GLY A 38 5.54 2.95 -10.69
C GLY A 38 4.03 3.14 -10.75
N GLN A 39 3.39 3.67 -9.69
CA GLN A 39 1.97 3.97 -9.68
C GLN A 39 1.73 5.48 -9.60
N ASN A 40 0.66 5.94 -10.26
CA ASN A 40 0.13 7.27 -10.06
C ASN A 40 -1.00 7.18 -9.04
N LEU A 41 -0.73 7.63 -7.84
CA LEU A 41 -1.64 7.53 -6.71
C LEU A 41 -2.40 8.84 -6.53
N LYS A 42 -3.72 8.75 -6.47
CA LYS A 42 -4.57 9.90 -6.14
C LYS A 42 -4.40 10.25 -4.66
N ILE A 43 -4.25 11.54 -4.36
CA ILE A 43 -4.30 12.04 -2.98
C ILE A 43 -5.78 12.23 -2.64
N GLU A 44 -6.34 11.35 -1.80
CA GLU A 44 -7.76 11.42 -1.44
C GLU A 44 -8.03 12.42 -0.33
N LYS A 45 -7.12 12.52 0.63
CA LYS A 45 -7.22 13.47 1.73
C LYS A 45 -5.88 13.63 2.44
N ILE A 46 -5.71 14.74 3.11
CA ILE A 46 -4.64 14.95 4.10
C ILE A 46 -5.26 15.26 5.46
N VAL A 47 -4.59 14.86 6.53
CA VAL A 47 -4.97 15.18 7.91
C VAL A 47 -3.79 15.85 8.59
N ILE A 48 -3.98 17.07 9.05
CA ILE A 48 -2.94 17.90 9.70
C ILE A 48 -3.52 18.40 11.02
N GLY A 49 -2.82 18.12 12.13
CA GLY A 49 -3.27 18.54 13.45
C GLY A 49 -4.71 18.07 13.80
N GLY A 50 -5.13 16.93 13.27
CA GLY A 50 -6.47 16.37 13.47
C GLY A 50 -7.56 16.94 12.54
N LYS A 51 -7.24 17.94 11.69
CA LYS A 51 -8.16 18.45 10.67
C LYS A 51 -7.99 17.74 9.36
N SER A 52 -9.09 17.34 8.74
CA SER A 52 -9.12 16.74 7.41
C SER A 52 -9.27 17.81 6.34
N PHE A 53 -8.45 17.70 5.30
CA PHE A 53 -8.51 18.50 4.09
C PHE A 53 -8.72 17.55 2.91
N ASN A 54 -9.84 17.74 2.20
CA ASN A 54 -10.17 16.94 1.02
C ASN A 54 -10.00 17.81 -0.23
N PRO A 55 -9.53 17.23 -1.33
CA PRO A 55 -9.41 17.94 -2.61
C PRO A 55 -10.80 18.07 -3.28
N GLU A 56 -11.65 18.94 -2.73
CA GLU A 56 -12.99 19.18 -3.24
C GLU A 56 -12.97 20.31 -4.27
N ASN A 57 -13.85 20.22 -5.27
CA ASN A 57 -14.03 21.24 -6.32
C ASN A 57 -12.78 21.55 -7.16
N MET A 58 -11.93 20.54 -7.35
CA MET A 58 -10.75 20.64 -8.21
C MET A 58 -11.07 20.09 -9.59
N GLU A 59 -10.61 20.78 -10.64
CA GLU A 59 -10.76 20.32 -12.03
C GLU A 59 -9.97 19.02 -12.27
N GLU A 60 -8.77 18.93 -11.72
CA GLU A 60 -7.93 17.76 -11.75
C GLU A 60 -7.62 17.28 -10.32
N ASN A 61 -7.76 15.98 -10.09
CA ASN A 61 -7.46 15.40 -8.78
C ASN A 61 -5.96 15.47 -8.48
N PRO A 62 -5.57 15.90 -7.28
CA PRO A 62 -4.18 15.85 -6.86
C PRO A 62 -3.69 14.40 -6.82
N ASN A 63 -2.45 14.23 -7.25
CA ASN A 63 -1.83 12.92 -7.40
C ASN A 63 -0.34 12.95 -7.09
N ILE A 64 0.23 11.80 -6.82
CA ILE A 64 1.66 11.61 -6.58
C ILE A 64 2.13 10.29 -7.18
N SER A 65 3.31 10.34 -7.78
CA SER A 65 4.04 9.17 -8.26
C SER A 65 5.41 9.10 -7.60
N PHE A 66 5.85 7.88 -7.33
CA PHE A 66 7.18 7.60 -6.77
C PHE A 66 7.99 6.77 -7.77
N ASP A 67 9.23 7.15 -7.99
CA ASP A 67 10.17 6.45 -8.87
C ASP A 67 11.57 6.46 -8.25
N LYS A 68 12.07 5.29 -7.84
CA LYS A 68 13.36 5.08 -7.19
C LYS A 68 13.54 5.93 -5.93
N ASP A 69 14.14 7.11 -6.09
CA ASP A 69 14.46 8.06 -5.02
C ASP A 69 13.76 9.41 -5.20
N LYS A 70 12.84 9.50 -6.16
CA LYS A 70 12.13 10.73 -6.53
C LYS A 70 10.63 10.56 -6.43
N PHE A 71 9.98 11.64 -6.10
CA PHE A 71 8.53 11.76 -6.26
C PHE A 71 8.19 12.99 -7.10
N TYR A 72 7.06 12.92 -7.75
CA TYR A 72 6.49 14.02 -8.51
C TYR A 72 4.97 13.88 -8.58
N GLY A 73 4.29 14.99 -8.79
CA GLY A 73 2.84 14.96 -8.85
C GLY A 73 2.22 16.31 -9.14
N PHE A 74 0.93 16.37 -8.88
CA PHE A 74 0.08 17.54 -9.02
C PHE A 74 -0.69 17.76 -7.72
N ALA A 75 -0.66 18.98 -7.19
CA ALA A 75 -1.23 19.28 -5.88
C ALA A 75 -2.61 19.98 -5.96
N GLY A 76 -3.21 20.03 -7.14
CA GLY A 76 -4.49 20.70 -7.41
C GLY A 76 -4.37 21.97 -8.24
N CYS A 77 -3.25 22.67 -8.15
CA CYS A 77 -2.88 23.82 -9.00
C CYS A 77 -1.49 23.67 -9.57
N ASN A 78 -0.52 23.34 -8.72
CA ASN A 78 0.88 23.30 -9.10
C ASN A 78 1.39 21.86 -9.18
N ARG A 79 2.36 21.66 -10.09
CA ARG A 79 3.17 20.44 -10.09
C ARG A 79 4.20 20.53 -8.99
N PHE A 80 4.46 19.41 -8.32
CA PHE A 80 5.46 19.31 -7.30
C PHE A 80 6.39 18.12 -7.54
N PHE A 81 7.58 18.19 -6.98
CA PHE A 81 8.59 17.15 -7.09
C PHE A 81 9.61 17.26 -5.96
N GLY A 82 10.29 16.15 -5.70
CA GLY A 82 11.35 16.10 -4.70
C GLY A 82 12.01 14.75 -4.63
N ASN A 83 12.81 14.56 -3.59
CA ASN A 83 13.50 13.30 -3.34
C ASN A 83 12.99 12.68 -2.05
N TYR A 84 13.05 11.35 -2.00
CA TYR A 84 12.75 10.58 -0.80
C TYR A 84 13.76 9.45 -0.63
N LYS A 85 13.89 8.97 0.59
CA LYS A 85 14.60 7.75 0.92
C LYS A 85 13.61 6.78 1.54
N LYS A 86 13.63 5.54 1.09
CA LYS A 86 12.76 4.48 1.60
C LYS A 86 13.60 3.34 2.13
N LYS A 87 13.27 2.91 3.35
CA LYS A 87 13.79 1.67 3.94
C LYS A 87 12.63 0.91 4.57
N ASP A 88 12.33 -0.26 4.02
CA ASP A 88 11.17 -1.08 4.42
C ASP A 88 9.87 -0.28 4.32
N MET A 89 9.16 -0.12 5.44
CA MET A 89 7.92 0.64 5.53
C MET A 89 8.13 2.07 6.05
N ASN A 90 9.37 2.56 6.07
CA ASN A 90 9.67 3.93 6.46
C ASN A 90 10.17 4.72 5.26
N MET A 91 9.75 5.97 5.20
CA MET A 91 10.09 6.91 4.14
C MET A 91 10.50 8.23 4.76
N GLN A 92 11.59 8.81 4.28
CA GLN A 92 12.04 10.15 4.63
C GLN A 92 11.91 11.05 3.41
N ILE A 93 11.26 12.18 3.58
CA ILE A 93 11.04 13.20 2.54
C ILE A 93 11.73 14.49 2.97
N ASP A 94 12.62 15.00 2.13
CA ASP A 94 13.37 16.22 2.41
C ASP A 94 12.53 17.50 2.20
N GLY A 95 11.36 17.34 1.59
CA GLY A 95 10.42 18.40 1.20
C GLY A 95 10.17 18.40 -0.30
N ALA A 96 9.25 19.25 -0.75
CA ALA A 96 8.86 19.36 -2.14
C ALA A 96 9.13 20.76 -2.68
N ALA A 97 9.66 20.82 -3.91
CA ALA A 97 9.62 22.03 -4.74
C ALA A 97 8.34 22.02 -5.58
N SER A 98 7.82 23.18 -5.94
CA SER A 98 6.63 23.30 -6.79
C SER A 98 6.73 24.45 -7.77
N THR A 99 5.93 24.40 -8.83
CA THR A 99 5.62 25.56 -9.66
C THR A 99 4.81 26.58 -8.85
N GLN A 100 4.65 27.79 -9.35
CA GLN A 100 4.00 28.89 -8.60
C GLN A 100 2.94 29.56 -9.45
N MET A 101 1.91 28.80 -9.83
CA MET A 101 0.71 29.37 -10.45
C MET A 101 -0.29 29.75 -9.36
N LEU A 102 -1.17 30.69 -9.69
CA LEU A 102 -2.31 31.07 -8.87
C LEU A 102 -3.58 30.52 -9.51
N CYS A 103 -4.30 29.71 -8.79
CA CYS A 103 -5.51 29.06 -9.25
C CYS A 103 -6.72 29.45 -8.42
N HIS A 104 -7.90 29.23 -8.97
CA HIS A 104 -9.18 29.39 -8.31
C HIS A 104 -9.93 28.06 -8.28
N PRO A 105 -10.79 27.82 -7.28
CA PRO A 105 -11.07 28.67 -6.13
C PRO A 105 -9.92 28.69 -5.11
N GLN A 106 -9.95 29.60 -4.15
CA GLN A 106 -8.95 29.77 -3.10
C GLN A 106 -8.69 28.47 -2.30
N SER A 107 -9.71 27.62 -2.15
CA SER A 107 -9.60 26.33 -1.46
C SER A 107 -8.59 25.37 -2.09
N VAL A 108 -8.35 25.48 -3.41
CA VAL A 108 -7.33 24.70 -4.11
C VAL A 108 -5.93 25.12 -3.64
N MET A 109 -5.70 26.42 -3.52
CA MET A 109 -4.43 26.97 -3.05
C MET A 109 -4.18 26.65 -1.57
N GLU A 110 -5.23 26.66 -0.75
CA GLU A 110 -5.16 26.29 0.65
C GLU A 110 -4.77 24.81 0.81
N PHE A 111 -5.48 23.93 0.09
CA PHE A 111 -5.14 22.49 0.09
C PHE A 111 -3.70 22.25 -0.34
N GLU A 112 -3.26 22.85 -1.46
CA GLU A 112 -1.91 22.71 -1.97
C GLU A 112 -0.86 23.19 -0.97
N SER A 113 -1.08 24.38 -0.39
CA SER A 113 -0.19 24.95 0.60
C SER A 113 -0.07 24.05 1.83
N ASP A 114 -1.19 23.59 2.37
CA ASP A 114 -1.23 22.71 3.53
C ASP A 114 -0.54 21.37 3.23
N PHE A 115 -0.79 20.80 2.05
CA PHE A 115 -0.12 19.57 1.62
C PHE A 115 1.39 19.76 1.53
N LEU A 116 1.87 20.73 0.73
CA LEU A 116 3.30 20.91 0.46
C LEU A 116 4.09 21.30 1.70
N MET A 117 3.53 22.11 2.58
CA MET A 117 4.19 22.51 3.83
C MET A 117 4.40 21.36 4.80
N ASN A 118 3.51 20.36 4.76
CA ASN A 118 3.52 19.25 5.69
C ASN A 118 4.03 17.92 5.06
N PHE A 119 4.29 17.91 3.75
CA PHE A 119 4.85 16.76 3.04
C PHE A 119 6.38 16.76 3.15
N LYS A 120 6.86 16.59 4.37
CA LYS A 120 8.30 16.53 4.72
C LYS A 120 8.51 15.76 6.02
N GLY A 121 9.72 15.25 6.22
CA GLY A 121 10.11 14.49 7.42
C GLY A 121 9.90 13.00 7.24
N ASP A 122 9.75 12.31 8.34
CA ASP A 122 9.64 10.86 8.37
C ASP A 122 8.18 10.42 8.29
N PHE A 123 7.91 9.44 7.43
CA PHE A 123 6.61 8.82 7.26
C PHE A 123 6.71 7.31 7.39
N LYS A 124 5.74 6.71 8.07
CA LYS A 124 5.49 5.29 8.04
C LYS A 124 4.48 4.99 6.93
N ILE A 125 4.80 4.01 6.10
CA ILE A 125 3.91 3.53 5.04
C ILE A 125 2.98 2.46 5.63
N VAL A 126 1.68 2.69 5.58
CA VAL A 126 0.66 1.76 6.05
C VAL A 126 -0.23 1.38 4.88
N ASN A 127 -0.44 0.09 4.69
CA ASN A 127 -1.35 -0.43 3.66
C ASN A 127 -2.70 -0.80 4.29
N GLU A 128 -3.77 -0.18 3.83
CA GLU A 128 -5.14 -0.48 4.24
C GLU A 128 -5.99 -0.88 3.03
N GLY A 129 -6.04 -2.17 2.73
CA GLY A 129 -6.75 -2.69 1.56
C GLY A 129 -6.21 -2.11 0.25
N SER A 130 -7.01 -1.29 -0.43
CA SER A 130 -6.63 -0.61 -1.68
C SER A 130 -6.03 0.79 -1.47
N LYS A 131 -5.73 1.17 -0.23
CA LYS A 131 -5.19 2.48 0.13
C LYS A 131 -3.81 2.37 0.74
N ILE A 132 -3.00 3.37 0.47
CA ILE A 132 -1.71 3.58 1.12
C ILE A 132 -1.84 4.83 1.99
N ILE A 133 -1.43 4.74 3.24
CA ILE A 133 -1.40 5.88 4.13
C ILE A 133 0.07 6.18 4.46
N LEU A 134 0.47 7.42 4.25
CA LEU A 134 1.74 7.93 4.74
C LEU A 134 1.47 8.62 6.07
N GLU A 135 1.90 7.99 7.17
CA GLU A 135 1.73 8.49 8.53
C GLU A 135 3.01 9.18 9.00
N GLY A 136 2.97 10.50 9.09
CA GLY A 136 4.04 11.32 9.64
C GLY A 136 3.60 12.06 10.90
N ASP A 137 4.55 12.67 11.57
CA ASP A 137 4.30 13.44 12.80
C ASP A 137 3.42 14.67 12.56
N LEU A 138 3.59 15.31 11.41
CA LEU A 138 2.85 16.53 11.04
C LEU A 138 1.55 16.23 10.29
N ALA A 139 1.56 15.21 9.46
CA ALA A 139 0.44 14.91 8.57
C ALA A 139 0.24 13.41 8.33
N LYS A 140 -1.01 13.02 8.05
CA LYS A 140 -1.35 11.75 7.42
C LYS A 140 -1.87 12.01 6.02
N ILE A 141 -1.36 11.28 5.04
CA ILE A 141 -1.72 11.44 3.63
C ILE A 141 -2.30 10.12 3.13
N TYR A 142 -3.51 10.18 2.62
CA TYR A 142 -4.26 9.02 2.13
C TYR A 142 -4.19 8.96 0.61
N LEU A 143 -3.64 7.87 0.11
CA LEU A 143 -3.36 7.63 -1.31
C LEU A 143 -4.16 6.42 -1.82
N LYS A 144 -4.59 6.50 -3.10
CA LYS A 144 -5.31 5.41 -3.76
C LYS A 144 -4.93 5.30 -5.22
#